data_52ec90894ea95c71237d0eba9311cc78
#
_entry.id   52ec90894ea95c71237d0eba9311cc78
#
_cell.length_a   1.000
_cell.length_b   1.000
_cell.length_c   1.000
_cell.angle_alpha   90.00
_cell.angle_beta   90.00
_cell.angle_gamma   90.00
#
_symmetry.space_group_name_H-M   'P 1'
#
loop_
_entity.id
_entity.type
_entity.pdbx_description
1 polymer ?
#
loop_
_entity_poly.entity_id
_entity_poly.type
_entity_poly.pdbx_seq_one_letter_code
_entity_poly.pdbx_strand_id
1 'polypeptide(L)'
;MDAGCPFITCAVKRKGIEFCRECEENKSCEKWKKHRESGRNHDSFKCYQTLERDIAAIELHGLAAFEKNQKEREKLLKRMMSEFNDGRSMSYYCIAATVLEIAELRAALAKAKKNSAGLQTKEKSKALHSLIDEIAARKSYILKLRK
;
A
#
# COMPACT_ATOMS: atom_id res chain seq x y z
N MET A 1 5.51 1.84 29.30
CA MET A 1 5.99 3.08 28.65
C MET A 1 5.43 3.09 27.23
N ASP A 2 4.39 3.89 27.00
CA ASP A 2 3.87 4.07 25.64
C ASP A 2 4.92 4.75 24.79
N ALA A 3 5.58 3.99 23.94
CA ALA A 3 6.42 4.53 22.89
C ALA A 3 5.52 5.21 21.84
N GLY A 4 5.03 6.40 22.19
CA GLY A 4 4.17 7.18 21.30
C GLY A 4 4.88 7.47 20.00
N CYS A 5 4.14 7.43 18.89
CA CYS A 5 4.66 7.79 17.58
C CYS A 5 5.31 9.20 17.63
N PRO A 6 6.61 9.35 17.34
CA PRO A 6 7.32 10.62 17.46
C PRO A 6 6.75 11.69 16.52
N PHE A 7 6.09 11.29 15.43
CA PHE A 7 5.44 12.20 14.49
C PHE A 7 4.14 12.75 15.07
N ILE A 8 3.28 11.90 15.65
CA ILE A 8 2.04 12.33 16.31
C ILE A 8 2.38 13.29 17.47
N THR A 9 3.38 12.95 18.28
CA THR A 9 3.79 13.82 19.40
C THR A 9 4.30 15.18 18.89
N CYS A 10 5.06 15.22 17.82
CA CYS A 10 5.58 16.46 17.27
C CYS A 10 4.52 17.27 16.52
N ALA A 11 3.89 16.65 15.51
CA ALA A 11 2.96 17.33 14.63
C ALA A 11 1.65 17.70 15.36
N VAL A 12 0.95 16.71 15.90
CA VAL A 12 -0.38 16.92 16.46
C VAL A 12 -0.31 17.58 17.84
N LYS A 13 0.46 16.99 18.78
CA LYS A 13 0.44 17.44 20.17
C LYS A 13 1.20 18.75 20.41
N ARG A 14 2.32 18.98 19.69
CA ARG A 14 3.17 20.17 19.92
C ARG A 14 2.91 21.31 18.95
N LYS A 15 2.66 20.98 17.66
CA LYS A 15 2.53 21.98 16.59
C LYS A 15 1.08 22.19 16.15
N GLY A 16 0.12 21.34 16.54
CA GLY A 16 -1.29 21.44 16.17
C GLY A 16 -1.54 21.26 14.67
N ILE A 17 -0.66 20.56 13.96
CA ILE A 17 -0.78 20.30 12.51
C ILE A 17 -1.12 18.81 12.29
N GLU A 18 -1.87 18.54 11.24
CA GLU A 18 -2.28 17.18 10.90
C GLU A 18 -1.17 16.42 10.15
N PHE A 19 -0.52 17.08 9.20
CA PHE A 19 0.50 16.48 8.36
C PHE A 19 1.86 17.17 8.49
N CYS A 20 2.95 16.38 8.56
CA CYS A 20 4.30 16.93 8.62
C CYS A 20 4.65 17.85 7.45
N ARG A 21 3.99 17.72 6.29
CA ARG A 21 4.19 18.62 5.14
C ARG A 21 3.76 20.06 5.42
N GLU A 22 2.84 20.26 6.38
CA GLU A 22 2.35 21.58 6.80
C GLU A 22 3.32 22.30 7.74
N CYS A 23 4.35 21.58 8.21
CA CYS A 23 5.36 22.10 9.09
C CYS A 23 6.37 22.94 8.31
N GLU A 24 6.61 24.18 8.72
CA GLU A 24 7.62 25.08 8.13
C GLU A 24 9.03 24.46 8.14
N GLU A 25 9.33 23.68 9.19
CA GLU A 25 10.61 22.98 9.34
C GLU A 25 10.67 21.63 8.60
N ASN A 26 9.66 21.25 7.81
CA ASN A 26 9.59 19.93 7.19
C ASN A 26 10.86 19.56 6.41
N LYS A 27 11.38 20.51 5.60
CA LYS A 27 12.55 20.29 4.74
C LYS A 27 13.84 20.05 5.53
N SER A 28 13.97 20.65 6.71
CA SER A 28 15.13 20.53 7.60
C SER A 28 14.93 19.54 8.75
N CYS A 29 13.78 18.89 8.84
CA CYS A 29 13.42 18.04 9.95
C CYS A 29 14.23 16.72 9.96
N GLU A 30 15.16 16.60 10.91
CA GLU A 30 16.00 15.41 11.07
C GLU A 30 15.20 14.13 11.36
N LYS A 31 14.06 14.20 12.07
CA LYS A 31 13.19 13.04 12.30
C LYS A 31 12.58 12.53 11.01
N TRP A 32 12.12 13.47 10.17
CA TRP A 32 11.54 13.16 8.88
C TRP A 32 12.59 12.60 7.92
N LYS A 33 13.78 13.20 7.88
CA LYS A 33 14.93 12.71 7.11
C LYS A 33 15.30 11.28 7.47
N LYS A 34 15.49 11.00 8.77
CA LYS A 34 15.79 9.63 9.25
C LYS A 34 14.70 8.62 8.88
N HIS A 35 13.43 9.02 8.96
CA HIS A 35 12.32 8.13 8.58
C HIS A 35 12.33 7.80 7.09
N ARG A 36 12.58 8.78 6.23
CA ARG A 36 12.72 8.59 4.80
C ARG A 36 13.90 7.69 4.43
N GLU A 37 15.04 7.92 5.07
CA GLU A 37 16.23 7.07 4.89
C GLU A 37 15.97 5.62 5.33
N SER A 38 15.34 5.44 6.48
CA SER A 38 14.91 4.12 6.95
C SER A 38 13.97 3.44 5.97
N GLY A 39 13.00 4.17 5.41
CA GLY A 39 12.08 3.66 4.41
C GLY A 39 12.76 3.18 3.13
N ARG A 40 13.80 3.89 2.68
CA ARG A 40 14.58 3.50 1.48
C ARG A 40 15.37 2.19 1.70
N ASN A 41 15.87 1.98 2.90
CA ASN A 41 16.74 0.86 3.24
C ASN A 41 15.97 -0.37 3.72
N HIS A 42 14.69 -0.26 4.05
CA HIS A 42 13.86 -1.35 4.49
C HIS A 42 13.20 -2.05 3.30
N ASP A 43 13.59 -3.31 3.06
CA ASP A 43 13.01 -4.16 2.02
C ASP A 43 11.85 -5.05 2.51
N SER A 44 11.69 -5.17 3.83
CA SER A 44 10.67 -6.03 4.46
C SER A 44 9.23 -5.55 4.25
N PHE A 45 9.07 -4.26 3.97
CA PHE A 45 7.78 -3.62 3.70
C PHE A 45 7.89 -2.76 2.44
N LYS A 46 7.45 -3.28 1.31
CA LYS A 46 7.50 -2.54 0.03
C LYS A 46 6.74 -1.21 0.09
N CYS A 47 5.71 -1.08 0.93
CA CYS A 47 4.98 0.17 1.12
C CYS A 47 5.88 1.31 1.64
N TYR A 48 6.90 1.02 2.46
CA TYR A 48 7.87 2.04 2.86
C TYR A 48 8.77 2.46 1.70
N GLN A 49 9.04 1.58 0.74
CA GLN A 49 9.81 1.94 -0.45
C GLN A 49 9.02 2.85 -1.40
N THR A 50 7.69 2.89 -1.29
CA THR A 50 6.84 3.83 -2.04
C THR A 50 6.72 5.19 -1.39
N LEU A 51 7.23 5.39 -0.17
CA LEU A 51 7.06 6.61 0.61
C LEU A 51 7.48 7.87 -0.17
N GLU A 52 8.65 7.85 -0.80
CA GLU A 52 9.16 8.99 -1.58
C GLU A 52 8.27 9.30 -2.78
N ARG A 53 7.80 8.27 -3.47
CA ARG A 53 6.86 8.41 -4.60
C ARG A 53 5.53 8.99 -4.14
N ASP A 54 5.03 8.54 -3.01
CA ASP A 54 3.76 8.99 -2.46
C ASP A 54 3.84 10.43 -1.97
N ILE A 55 4.98 10.83 -1.38
CA ILE A 55 5.26 12.23 -1.02
C ILE A 55 5.27 13.09 -2.28
N ALA A 56 6.03 12.71 -3.31
CA ALA A 56 6.10 13.44 -4.57
C ALA A 56 4.72 13.54 -5.26
N ALA A 57 3.91 12.49 -5.21
CA ALA A 57 2.56 12.50 -5.75
C ALA A 57 1.65 13.50 -5.00
N ILE A 58 1.76 13.58 -3.67
CA ILE A 58 1.01 14.56 -2.86
C ILE A 58 1.48 15.99 -3.18
N GLU A 59 2.79 16.21 -3.31
CA GLU A 59 3.35 17.51 -3.67
C GLU A 59 2.89 17.98 -5.04
N LEU A 60 2.83 17.08 -6.02
CA LEU A 60 2.47 17.39 -7.41
C LEU A 60 0.96 17.51 -7.62
N HIS A 61 0.17 16.62 -7.03
CA HIS A 61 -1.26 16.48 -7.34
C HIS A 61 -2.18 16.83 -6.17
N GLY A 62 -1.61 17.11 -5.00
CA GLY A 62 -2.35 17.42 -3.78
C GLY A 62 -2.87 16.19 -3.03
N LEU A 63 -3.26 16.43 -1.78
CA LEU A 63 -3.73 15.39 -0.86
C LEU A 63 -5.03 14.74 -1.34
N ALA A 64 -5.98 15.51 -1.86
CA ALA A 64 -7.26 14.99 -2.33
C ALA A 64 -7.12 13.95 -3.45
N ALA A 65 -6.19 14.16 -4.38
CA ALA A 65 -5.90 13.19 -5.44
C ALA A 65 -5.28 11.90 -4.87
N PHE A 66 -4.39 12.03 -3.91
CA PHE A 66 -3.79 10.89 -3.21
C PHE A 66 -4.86 10.08 -2.46
N GLU A 67 -5.72 10.74 -1.68
CA GLU A 67 -6.82 10.08 -0.96
C GLU A 67 -7.79 9.36 -1.91
N LYS A 68 -8.11 9.96 -3.05
CA LYS A 68 -8.94 9.32 -4.07
C LYS A 68 -8.32 8.01 -4.54
N ASN A 69 -7.01 7.99 -4.78
CA ASN A 69 -6.28 6.78 -5.16
C ASN A 69 -6.27 5.74 -4.03
N GLN A 70 -6.12 6.14 -2.78
CA GLN A 70 -6.18 5.22 -1.64
C GLN A 70 -7.59 4.62 -1.47
N LYS A 71 -8.65 5.41 -1.63
CA LYS A 71 -10.03 4.91 -1.62
C LYS A 71 -10.29 3.90 -2.75
N GLU A 72 -9.68 4.09 -3.91
CA GLU A 72 -9.79 3.13 -5.01
C GLU A 72 -9.04 1.81 -4.70
N ARG A 73 -7.85 1.88 -4.11
CA ARG A 73 -7.12 0.69 -3.60
C ARG A 73 -7.94 -0.07 -2.57
N GLU A 74 -8.57 0.63 -1.65
CA GLU A 74 -9.46 0.04 -0.64
C GLU A 74 -10.64 -0.70 -1.29
N LYS A 75 -11.28 -0.13 -2.30
CA LYS A 75 -12.36 -0.78 -3.05
C LYS A 75 -11.88 -2.08 -3.72
N LEU A 76 -10.70 -2.03 -4.36
CA LEU A 76 -10.13 -3.22 -5.00
C LEU A 76 -9.78 -4.29 -3.96
N LEU A 77 -9.21 -3.91 -2.81
CA LEU A 77 -8.96 -4.83 -1.70
C LEU A 77 -10.26 -5.46 -1.18
N LYS A 78 -11.32 -4.67 -0.95
CA LYS A 78 -12.63 -5.20 -0.53
C LYS A 78 -13.16 -6.23 -1.52
N ARG A 79 -12.98 -6.00 -2.82
CA ARG A 79 -13.36 -6.98 -3.85
C ARG A 79 -12.51 -8.24 -3.80
N MET A 80 -11.18 -8.14 -3.65
CA MET A 80 -10.32 -9.31 -3.47
C MET A 80 -10.75 -10.13 -2.27
N MET A 81 -11.06 -9.46 -1.16
CA MET A 81 -11.50 -10.12 0.08
C MET A 81 -12.87 -10.79 -0.05
N SER A 82 -13.82 -10.17 -0.73
CA SER A 82 -15.19 -10.72 -0.85
C SER A 82 -15.33 -11.79 -1.93
N GLU A 83 -14.61 -11.66 -3.06
CA GLU A 83 -14.79 -12.52 -4.24
C GLU A 83 -13.75 -13.67 -4.32
N PHE A 84 -12.55 -13.49 -3.72
CA PHE A 84 -11.39 -14.37 -3.94
C PHE A 84 -10.71 -14.88 -2.66
N ASN A 85 -11.09 -14.43 -1.47
CA ASN A 85 -10.40 -14.83 -0.24
C ASN A 85 -10.83 -16.22 0.22
N ASP A 86 -9.88 -17.14 0.27
CA ASP A 86 -10.05 -18.51 0.77
C ASP A 86 -9.79 -18.66 2.30
N GLY A 87 -9.69 -17.53 3.02
CA GLY A 87 -9.37 -17.47 4.45
C GLY A 87 -7.86 -17.39 4.77
N ARG A 88 -6.98 -17.59 3.79
CA ARG A 88 -5.52 -17.57 3.97
C ARG A 88 -4.81 -16.45 3.22
N SER A 89 -5.53 -15.76 2.34
CA SER A 89 -4.97 -14.79 1.39
C SER A 89 -5.02 -13.33 1.87
N MET A 90 -5.52 -13.06 3.08
CA MET A 90 -5.74 -11.69 3.57
C MET A 90 -4.48 -10.83 3.52
N SER A 91 -3.40 -11.25 4.17
CA SER A 91 -2.15 -10.47 4.23
C SER A 91 -1.53 -10.30 2.84
N TYR A 92 -1.62 -11.31 1.99
CA TYR A 92 -1.16 -11.26 0.61
C TYR A 92 -1.91 -10.19 -0.20
N TYR A 93 -3.25 -10.17 -0.12
CA TYR A 93 -4.06 -9.16 -0.82
C TYR A 93 -3.85 -7.75 -0.26
N CYS A 94 -3.65 -7.60 1.05
CA CYS A 94 -3.32 -6.31 1.64
C CYS A 94 -2.01 -5.76 1.07
N ILE A 95 -0.96 -6.59 0.99
CA ILE A 95 0.33 -6.18 0.43
C ILE A 95 0.18 -5.84 -1.06
N ALA A 96 -0.47 -6.72 -1.84
CA ALA A 96 -0.70 -6.49 -3.26
C ALA A 96 -1.45 -5.16 -3.51
N ALA A 97 -2.54 -4.91 -2.77
CA ALA A 97 -3.31 -3.67 -2.86
C ALA A 97 -2.49 -2.42 -2.52
N THR A 98 -1.49 -2.55 -1.64
CA THR A 98 -0.64 -1.43 -1.24
C THR A 98 0.45 -1.13 -2.26
N VAL A 99 1.09 -2.16 -2.82
CA VAL A 99 2.34 -1.97 -3.61
C VAL A 99 2.15 -2.00 -5.12
N LEU A 100 1.09 -2.69 -5.64
CA LEU A 100 0.85 -2.78 -7.07
C LEU A 100 0.08 -1.56 -7.59
N GLU A 101 0.19 -1.31 -8.90
CA GLU A 101 -0.55 -0.21 -9.52
C GLU A 101 -2.05 -0.51 -9.61
N ILE A 102 -2.88 0.52 -9.46
CA ILE A 102 -4.35 0.39 -9.51
C ILE A 102 -4.82 -0.23 -10.82
N ALA A 103 -4.21 0.16 -11.94
CA ALA A 103 -4.53 -0.37 -13.25
C ALA A 103 -4.22 -1.87 -13.36
N GLU A 104 -3.09 -2.31 -12.82
CA GLU A 104 -2.69 -3.72 -12.79
C GLU A 104 -3.63 -4.56 -11.93
N LEU A 105 -4.00 -4.06 -10.75
CA LEU A 105 -4.96 -4.71 -9.86
C LEU A 105 -6.35 -4.87 -10.51
N ARG A 106 -6.82 -3.82 -11.19
CA ARG A 106 -8.09 -3.88 -11.94
C ARG A 106 -8.06 -4.92 -13.04
N ALA A 107 -6.97 -4.94 -13.83
CA ALA A 107 -6.80 -5.91 -14.91
C ALA A 107 -6.73 -7.35 -14.37
N ALA A 108 -5.97 -7.58 -13.31
CA ALA A 108 -5.87 -8.88 -12.66
C ALA A 108 -7.22 -9.37 -12.14
N LEU A 109 -7.97 -8.52 -11.44
CA LEU A 109 -9.31 -8.84 -10.93
C LEU A 109 -10.29 -9.15 -12.05
N ALA A 110 -10.31 -8.36 -13.13
CA ALA A 110 -11.19 -8.60 -14.28
C ALA A 110 -10.87 -9.93 -14.96
N LYS A 111 -9.58 -10.22 -15.18
CA LYS A 111 -9.11 -11.47 -15.79
C LYS A 111 -9.41 -12.67 -14.88
N ALA A 112 -9.13 -12.55 -13.57
CA ALA A 112 -9.43 -13.61 -12.62
C ALA A 112 -10.92 -13.92 -12.59
N LYS A 113 -11.79 -12.90 -12.53
CA LYS A 113 -13.24 -13.08 -12.54
C LYS A 113 -13.72 -13.81 -13.80
N LYS A 114 -13.19 -13.44 -14.97
CA LYS A 114 -13.53 -14.11 -16.24
C LYS A 114 -13.08 -15.58 -16.25
N ASN A 115 -11.85 -15.84 -15.80
CA ASN A 115 -11.24 -17.17 -15.85
C ASN A 115 -11.78 -18.13 -14.78
N SER A 116 -12.41 -17.59 -13.72
CA SER A 116 -12.88 -18.38 -12.58
C SER A 116 -14.42 -18.36 -12.42
N ALA A 117 -15.15 -18.00 -13.47
CA ALA A 117 -16.61 -18.04 -13.46
C ALA A 117 -17.09 -19.47 -13.15
N GLY A 118 -17.97 -19.60 -12.15
CA GLY A 118 -18.50 -20.90 -11.73
C GLY A 118 -17.59 -21.75 -10.84
N LEU A 119 -16.34 -21.33 -10.62
CA LEU A 119 -15.40 -22.06 -9.77
C LEU A 119 -15.64 -21.81 -8.27
N GLN A 120 -15.14 -22.73 -7.44
CA GLN A 120 -15.14 -22.60 -5.98
C GLN A 120 -14.16 -21.51 -5.51
N THR A 121 -14.37 -20.95 -4.31
CA THR A 121 -13.56 -19.86 -3.76
C THR A 121 -12.06 -20.16 -3.75
N LYS A 122 -11.67 -21.40 -3.43
CA LYS A 122 -10.26 -21.81 -3.41
C LYS A 122 -9.60 -21.74 -4.80
N GLU A 123 -10.33 -22.10 -5.85
CA GLU A 123 -9.83 -22.03 -7.23
C GLU A 123 -9.81 -20.60 -7.75
N LYS A 124 -10.82 -19.79 -7.37
CA LYS A 124 -10.82 -18.34 -7.63
C LYS A 124 -9.61 -17.67 -6.99
N SER A 125 -9.31 -18.00 -5.72
CA SER A 125 -8.14 -17.50 -5.02
C SER A 125 -6.85 -17.83 -5.76
N LYS A 126 -6.66 -19.10 -6.16
CA LYS A 126 -5.48 -19.52 -6.94
C LYS A 126 -5.36 -18.76 -8.28
N ALA A 127 -6.46 -18.59 -8.99
CA ALA A 127 -6.45 -17.85 -10.26
C ALA A 127 -6.01 -16.39 -10.08
N LEU A 128 -6.50 -15.71 -9.04
CA LEU A 128 -6.08 -14.35 -8.74
C LEU A 128 -4.62 -14.29 -8.27
N HIS A 129 -4.18 -15.22 -7.40
CA HIS A 129 -2.79 -15.31 -6.95
C HIS A 129 -1.83 -15.43 -8.14
N SER A 130 -2.09 -16.35 -9.08
CA SER A 130 -1.23 -16.52 -10.26
C SER A 130 -1.04 -15.21 -11.04
N LEU A 131 -2.11 -14.46 -11.27
CA LEU A 131 -2.05 -13.19 -11.99
C LEU A 131 -1.30 -12.10 -11.22
N ILE A 132 -1.50 -12.03 -9.91
CA ILE A 132 -0.80 -11.08 -9.05
C ILE A 132 0.68 -11.44 -8.95
N ASP A 133 1.02 -12.74 -8.83
CA ASP A 133 2.40 -13.24 -8.79
C ASP A 133 3.15 -12.94 -10.09
N GLU A 134 2.50 -13.05 -11.25
CA GLU A 134 3.09 -12.64 -12.54
C GLU A 134 3.44 -11.15 -12.56
N ILE A 135 2.58 -10.30 -12.01
CA ILE A 135 2.83 -8.86 -11.91
C ILE A 135 3.99 -8.58 -10.93
N ALA A 136 3.95 -9.23 -9.76
CA ALA A 136 4.97 -9.08 -8.73
C ALA A 136 6.35 -9.53 -9.22
N ALA A 137 6.42 -10.65 -9.95
CA ALA A 137 7.66 -11.17 -10.53
C ALA A 137 8.28 -10.19 -11.52
N ARG A 138 7.49 -9.58 -12.42
CA ARG A 138 7.98 -8.57 -13.35
C ARG A 138 8.56 -7.33 -12.66
N LYS A 139 8.09 -7.03 -11.45
CA LYS A 139 8.54 -5.88 -10.64
C LYS A 139 9.58 -6.25 -9.59
N SER A 140 9.97 -7.52 -9.52
CA SER A 140 10.83 -8.07 -8.46
C SER A 140 10.29 -7.79 -7.05
N TYR A 141 8.96 -7.79 -6.88
CA TYR A 141 8.30 -7.58 -5.60
C TYR A 141 8.07 -8.91 -4.87
N ILE A 142 8.30 -8.91 -3.57
CA ILE A 142 7.97 -10.03 -2.68
C ILE A 142 6.70 -9.67 -1.92
N LEU A 143 5.58 -10.35 -2.25
CA LEU A 143 4.29 -10.12 -1.62
C LEU A 143 4.10 -10.95 -0.34
N LYS A 144 5.14 -10.97 0.49
CA LYS A 144 5.14 -11.71 1.77
C LYS A 144 5.76 -10.84 2.85
N LEU A 145 5.13 -10.79 4.01
CA LEU A 145 5.75 -10.20 5.20
C LEU A 145 6.92 -11.07 5.63
N ARG A 146 8.09 -10.49 5.73
CA ARG A 146 9.21 -11.13 6.43
C ARG A 146 8.94 -11.08 7.93
N LYS A 147 9.14 -12.21 8.60
CA LYS A 147 9.10 -12.30 10.05
C LYS A 147 10.42 -11.83 10.62
#